data_3c82ea6efd8b1c6743d2229ecdcfd8b1
#
_entry.id   3c82ea6efd8b1c6743d2229ecdcfd8b1
#
_cell.length_a   1.000
_cell.length_b   1.000
_cell.length_c   1.000
_cell.angle_alpha   90.00
_cell.angle_beta   90.00
_cell.angle_gamma   90.00
#
_symmetry.space_group_name_H-M   'P 1'
#
loop_
_entity.id
_entity.type
_entity.pdbx_description
1 polymer ?
#
loop_
_entity_poly.entity_id
_entity_poly.type
_entity_poly.pdbx_seq_one_letter_code
_entity_poly.pdbx_strand_id
1 'polypeptide(L)'
;MARYTGPTWKLSRRLGISLSGTGKELQKRPYPPGQHGPNQRKKLSEYGLQLQEKQKLRHMYGLNERQFRRIFDDAGKMKGVHGENFMILLESRLDNIVYRLGLARTRRQARQLVNHGHILVDGQRVDIPSYRLKPGQTIGVREKSRNLDIIKEAVEATNYTPDYLTFDSEKLEGTFSRYPERSELPAEITEAFIVEFYSR
;
A
#
# COMPACT_ATOMS: atom_id res chain seq x y z
N MET A 1 -16.35 -0.22 -5.44
CA MET A 1 -15.23 -1.17 -5.60
C MET A 1 -15.13 -2.02 -4.33
N ALA A 2 -15.08 -3.35 -4.45
CA ALA A 2 -14.99 -4.26 -3.30
C ALA A 2 -13.68 -4.03 -2.50
N ARG A 3 -13.79 -3.89 -1.19
CA ARG A 3 -12.68 -3.67 -0.27
C ARG A 3 -12.84 -4.55 0.98
N TYR A 4 -11.74 -4.79 1.69
CA TYR A 4 -11.83 -5.44 3.00
C TYR A 4 -12.38 -4.46 4.05
N THR A 5 -13.50 -4.81 4.67
CA THR A 5 -14.17 -4.01 5.71
C THR A 5 -14.10 -4.64 7.10
N GLY A 6 -13.47 -5.81 7.21
CA GLY A 6 -13.33 -6.54 8.47
C GLY A 6 -12.29 -5.94 9.42
N PRO A 7 -12.08 -6.57 10.58
CA PRO A 7 -11.23 -6.07 11.66
C PRO A 7 -9.73 -6.13 11.30
N THR A 8 -9.12 -4.97 11.07
CA THR A 8 -7.69 -4.84 10.71
C THR A 8 -6.76 -5.23 11.85
N TRP A 9 -7.08 -4.90 13.10
CA TRP A 9 -6.24 -5.23 14.24
C TRP A 9 -6.08 -6.76 14.45
N LYS A 10 -7.11 -7.55 14.15
CA LYS A 10 -6.99 -9.01 14.16
C LYS A 10 -6.01 -9.50 13.09
N LEU A 11 -6.05 -8.88 11.90
CA LEU A 11 -5.13 -9.22 10.81
C LEU A 11 -3.72 -8.81 11.14
N SER A 12 -3.48 -7.57 11.63
CA SER A 12 -2.16 -7.10 12.05
C SER A 12 -1.53 -8.07 13.06
N ARG A 13 -2.27 -8.44 14.10
CA ARG A 13 -1.80 -9.39 15.11
C ARG A 13 -1.52 -10.78 14.57
N ARG A 14 -2.33 -11.26 13.63
CA ARG A 14 -2.14 -12.58 12.99
C ARG A 14 -0.90 -12.60 12.08
N LEU A 15 -0.65 -11.48 11.39
CA LEU A 15 0.43 -11.35 10.42
C LEU A 15 1.74 -10.83 11.03
N GLY A 16 1.69 -10.32 12.26
CA GLY A 16 2.84 -9.76 12.96
C GLY A 16 3.31 -8.41 12.42
N ILE A 17 2.50 -7.72 11.60
CA ILE A 17 2.80 -6.40 11.03
C ILE A 17 1.67 -5.42 11.30
N SER A 18 2.00 -4.14 11.49
CA SER A 18 0.99 -3.09 11.65
C SER A 18 0.41 -2.68 10.31
N LEU A 19 -0.83 -3.10 10.02
CA LEU A 19 -1.57 -2.69 8.83
C LEU A 19 -2.16 -1.28 8.95
N SER A 20 -2.25 -0.75 10.16
CA SER A 20 -2.74 0.61 10.44
C SER A 20 -1.63 1.66 10.34
N GLY A 21 -0.36 1.25 10.35
CA GLY A 21 0.81 2.15 10.43
C GLY A 21 1.03 2.76 11.82
N THR A 22 0.14 2.51 12.79
CA THR A 22 0.25 3.10 14.15
C THR A 22 1.02 2.23 15.13
N GLY A 23 1.17 0.94 14.86
CA GLY A 23 1.81 -0.03 15.76
C GLY A 23 1.04 -0.37 17.05
N LYS A 24 0.02 0.40 17.39
CA LYS A 24 -0.72 0.28 18.67
C LYS A 24 -1.31 -1.10 18.92
N GLU A 25 -1.78 -1.76 17.88
CA GLU A 25 -2.36 -3.11 17.94
C GLU A 25 -1.35 -4.19 18.35
N LEU A 26 -0.09 -4.04 17.94
CA LEU A 26 1.01 -4.95 18.27
C LEU A 26 1.60 -4.63 19.65
N GLN A 27 1.73 -3.34 19.99
CA GLN A 27 2.16 -2.91 21.34
C GLN A 27 1.20 -3.41 22.42
N LYS A 28 -0.12 -3.29 22.18
CA LYS A 28 -1.13 -3.70 23.17
C LYS A 28 -1.23 -5.23 23.30
N ARG A 29 -1.12 -5.99 22.21
CA ARG A 29 -1.25 -7.45 22.18
C ARG A 29 -0.37 -8.05 21.08
N PRO A 30 0.90 -8.39 21.34
CA PRO A 30 1.86 -8.85 20.32
C PRO A 30 1.66 -10.31 19.88
N TYR A 31 0.56 -10.93 20.25
CA TYR A 31 0.26 -12.33 19.96
C TYR A 31 -0.96 -12.48 19.03
N PRO A 32 -1.09 -13.60 18.30
CA PRO A 32 -2.23 -13.86 17.43
C PRO A 32 -3.57 -13.75 18.14
N PRO A 33 -4.67 -13.38 17.44
CA PRO A 33 -5.99 -13.32 18.04
C PRO A 33 -6.54 -14.70 18.34
N GLY A 34 -7.43 -14.79 19.32
CA GLY A 34 -8.12 -16.01 19.76
C GLY A 34 -7.75 -16.42 21.17
N GLN A 35 -8.51 -17.40 21.70
CA GLN A 35 -8.36 -17.88 23.08
C GLN A 35 -6.97 -18.47 23.33
N HIS A 36 -6.40 -19.18 22.36
CA HIS A 36 -5.09 -19.82 22.45
C HIS A 36 -3.94 -18.96 21.91
N GLY A 37 -4.21 -17.69 21.56
CA GLY A 37 -3.22 -16.80 20.95
C GLY A 37 -1.90 -16.68 21.73
N PRO A 38 -1.91 -16.40 23.05
CA PRO A 38 -0.70 -16.23 23.86
C PRO A 38 0.18 -17.48 23.93
N ASN A 39 -0.44 -18.67 23.91
CA ASN A 39 0.23 -19.96 24.06
C ASN A 39 0.46 -20.69 22.73
N GLN A 40 0.12 -20.07 21.61
CA GLN A 40 0.22 -20.71 20.31
C GLN A 40 1.66 -20.77 19.82
N ARG A 41 2.32 -21.92 20.01
CA ARG A 41 3.63 -22.27 19.43
C ARG A 41 3.41 -23.10 18.16
N LYS A 42 2.97 -22.49 17.08
CA LYS A 42 2.74 -23.22 15.83
C LYS A 42 3.92 -23.00 14.88
N LYS A 43 4.66 -24.08 14.59
CA LYS A 43 5.62 -24.07 13.47
C LYS A 43 4.81 -23.96 12.18
N LEU A 44 5.06 -22.92 11.40
CA LEU A 44 4.43 -22.75 10.10
C LEU A 44 5.06 -23.74 9.12
N SER A 45 4.22 -24.41 8.33
CA SER A 45 4.67 -25.16 7.17
C SER A 45 5.19 -24.19 6.11
N GLU A 46 5.95 -24.67 5.15
CA GLU A 46 6.42 -23.87 4.01
C GLU A 46 5.25 -23.17 3.29
N TYR A 47 4.19 -23.91 2.98
CA TYR A 47 2.95 -23.32 2.45
C TYR A 47 2.38 -22.22 3.35
N GLY A 48 2.41 -22.46 4.67
CA GLY A 48 1.92 -21.47 5.64
C GLY A 48 2.72 -20.17 5.63
N LEU A 49 4.05 -20.25 5.45
CA LEU A 49 4.93 -19.09 5.32
C LEU A 49 4.64 -18.32 4.03
N GLN A 50 4.57 -19.01 2.90
CA GLN A 50 4.25 -18.41 1.60
C GLN A 50 2.88 -17.74 1.61
N LEU A 51 1.86 -18.40 2.16
CA LEU A 51 0.51 -17.84 2.33
C LEU A 51 0.54 -16.60 3.23
N GLN A 52 1.30 -16.62 4.31
CA GLN A 52 1.40 -15.49 5.24
C GLN A 52 2.03 -14.28 4.56
N GLU A 53 3.12 -14.44 3.81
CA GLU A 53 3.75 -13.36 3.05
C GLU A 53 2.80 -12.76 2.01
N LYS A 54 2.11 -13.60 1.26
CA LYS A 54 1.07 -13.14 0.34
C LYS A 54 -0.01 -12.32 1.05
N GLN A 55 -0.51 -12.79 2.19
CA GLN A 55 -1.56 -12.09 2.95
C GLN A 55 -1.04 -10.76 3.55
N LYS A 56 0.21 -10.70 4.03
CA LYS A 56 0.84 -9.46 4.48
C LYS A 56 0.77 -8.40 3.39
N LEU A 57 1.35 -8.71 2.22
CA LEU A 57 1.43 -7.77 1.10
C LEU A 57 0.02 -7.35 0.63
N ARG A 58 -0.87 -8.32 0.45
CA ARG A 58 -2.25 -8.06 0.00
C ARG A 58 -3.00 -7.10 0.93
N HIS A 59 -2.90 -7.30 2.24
CA HIS A 59 -3.59 -6.45 3.21
C HIS A 59 -2.90 -5.11 3.41
N MET A 60 -1.57 -5.02 3.26
CA MET A 60 -0.81 -3.78 3.30
C MET A 60 -1.30 -2.79 2.23
N TYR A 61 -1.54 -3.27 1.01
CA TYR A 61 -2.08 -2.44 -0.09
C TYR A 61 -3.62 -2.42 -0.15
N GLY A 62 -4.30 -3.10 0.77
CA GLY A 62 -5.76 -3.09 0.86
C GLY A 62 -6.49 -3.69 -0.34
N LEU A 63 -5.87 -4.68 -1.00
CA LEU A 63 -6.40 -5.32 -2.19
C LEU A 63 -7.24 -6.56 -1.85
N ASN A 64 -8.22 -6.87 -2.71
CA ASN A 64 -8.84 -8.19 -2.70
C ASN A 64 -8.00 -9.21 -3.49
N GLU A 65 -8.27 -10.50 -3.31
CA GLU A 65 -7.47 -11.57 -3.92
C GLU A 65 -7.47 -11.49 -5.46
N ARG A 66 -8.61 -11.23 -6.06
CA ARG A 66 -8.75 -11.15 -7.52
C ARG A 66 -7.92 -10.02 -8.12
N GLN A 67 -7.91 -8.84 -7.48
CA GLN A 67 -7.11 -7.70 -7.93
C GLN A 67 -5.62 -7.99 -7.74
N PHE A 68 -5.25 -8.58 -6.61
CA PHE A 68 -3.87 -8.92 -6.28
C PHE A 68 -3.30 -9.93 -7.29
N ARG A 69 -4.04 -11.00 -7.57
CA ARG A 69 -3.68 -12.00 -8.58
C ARG A 69 -3.49 -11.39 -9.96
N ARG A 70 -4.43 -10.54 -10.39
CA ARG A 70 -4.33 -9.85 -11.68
C ARG A 70 -3.05 -9.00 -11.80
N ILE A 71 -2.67 -8.27 -10.74
CA ILE A 71 -1.43 -7.48 -10.74
C ILE A 71 -0.21 -8.40 -10.82
N PHE A 72 -0.25 -9.53 -10.13
CA PHE A 72 0.80 -10.54 -10.20
C PHE A 72 0.96 -11.11 -11.62
N ASP A 73 -0.14 -11.48 -12.26
CA ASP A 73 -0.14 -11.99 -13.63
C ASP A 73 0.36 -10.91 -14.63
N ASP A 74 0.01 -9.65 -14.42
CA ASP A 74 0.50 -8.52 -15.23
C ASP A 74 2.02 -8.30 -15.03
N ALA A 75 2.53 -8.44 -13.82
CA ALA A 75 3.96 -8.33 -13.51
C ALA A 75 4.79 -9.42 -14.21
N GLY A 76 4.25 -10.62 -14.32
CA GLY A 76 4.90 -11.73 -15.03
C GLY A 76 5.07 -11.52 -16.54
N LYS A 77 4.33 -10.58 -17.13
CA LYS A 77 4.45 -10.19 -18.55
C LYS A 77 5.54 -9.14 -18.79
N MET A 78 6.05 -8.53 -17.72
CA MET A 78 7.07 -7.49 -17.81
C MET A 78 8.48 -8.13 -17.87
N LYS A 79 9.41 -7.47 -18.55
CA LYS A 79 10.83 -7.87 -18.55
C LYS A 79 11.44 -7.62 -17.17
N GLY A 80 12.27 -8.52 -16.70
CA GLY A 80 12.97 -8.42 -15.42
C GLY A 80 12.54 -9.44 -14.38
N VAL A 81 12.83 -9.19 -13.11
CA VAL A 81 12.50 -10.08 -12.01
C VAL A 81 11.02 -9.95 -11.64
N HIS A 82 10.28 -11.05 -11.69
CA HIS A 82 8.83 -11.06 -11.49
C HIS A 82 8.40 -10.42 -10.15
N GLY A 83 9.10 -10.77 -9.06
CA GLY A 83 8.78 -10.23 -7.73
C GLY A 83 8.99 -8.71 -7.64
N GLU A 84 10.08 -8.19 -8.22
CA GLU A 84 10.35 -6.75 -8.26
C GLU A 84 9.31 -6.01 -9.11
N ASN A 85 9.02 -6.52 -10.31
CA ASN A 85 7.97 -5.96 -11.17
C ASN A 85 6.62 -5.91 -10.46
N PHE A 86 6.30 -6.96 -9.70
CA PHE A 86 5.07 -7.03 -8.92
C PHE A 86 5.01 -5.93 -7.86
N MET A 87 6.09 -5.71 -7.12
CA MET A 87 6.19 -4.64 -6.13
C MET A 87 6.09 -3.26 -6.79
N ILE A 88 6.75 -3.03 -7.93
CA ILE A 88 6.67 -1.79 -8.71
C ILE A 88 5.22 -1.49 -9.12
N LEU A 89 4.49 -2.49 -9.63
CA LEU A 89 3.10 -2.32 -10.02
C LEU A 89 2.17 -2.02 -8.83
N LEU A 90 2.44 -2.56 -7.65
CA LEU A 90 1.72 -2.24 -6.43
C LEU A 90 1.99 -0.81 -5.97
N GLU A 91 3.25 -0.37 -6.00
CA GLU A 91 3.63 1.00 -5.60
C GLU A 91 3.13 2.05 -6.61
N SER A 92 3.09 1.75 -7.91
CA SER A 92 2.64 2.68 -8.96
C SER A 92 1.15 2.99 -8.95
N ARG A 93 0.37 2.41 -8.04
CA ARG A 93 -1.08 2.67 -7.92
C ARG A 93 -1.33 4.07 -7.37
N LEU A 94 -2.30 4.78 -7.93
CA LEU A 94 -2.66 6.13 -7.52
C LEU A 94 -3.01 6.22 -6.02
N ASP A 95 -3.81 5.26 -5.49
CA ASP A 95 -4.16 5.25 -4.07
C ASP A 95 -2.92 5.10 -3.16
N ASN A 96 -1.92 4.36 -3.61
CA ASN A 96 -0.68 4.21 -2.86
C ASN A 96 0.23 5.44 -2.99
N ILE A 97 0.39 6.01 -4.18
CA ILE A 97 1.20 7.22 -4.38
C ILE A 97 0.64 8.41 -3.58
N VAL A 98 -0.68 8.60 -3.55
CA VAL A 98 -1.33 9.62 -2.71
C VAL A 98 -0.98 9.43 -1.22
N TYR A 99 -0.92 8.18 -0.76
CA TYR A 99 -0.47 7.86 0.61
C TYR A 99 1.02 8.16 0.80
N ARG A 100 1.88 7.78 -0.17
CA ARG A 100 3.34 8.01 -0.09
C ARG A 100 3.74 9.49 -0.16
N LEU A 101 2.97 10.32 -0.86
CA LEU A 101 3.10 11.77 -0.88
C LEU A 101 2.69 12.43 0.44
N GLY A 102 2.11 11.68 1.38
CA GLY A 102 1.66 12.24 2.65
C GLY A 102 0.32 12.98 2.59
N LEU A 103 -0.39 12.95 1.48
CA LEU A 103 -1.72 13.57 1.35
C LEU A 103 -2.81 12.84 2.15
N ALA A 104 -2.48 11.68 2.70
CA ALA A 104 -3.37 10.89 3.55
C ALA A 104 -2.59 10.11 4.60
N ARG A 105 -3.11 10.01 5.83
CA ARG A 105 -2.48 9.26 6.94
C ARG A 105 -2.49 7.74 6.73
N THR A 106 -3.39 7.23 5.91
CA THR A 106 -3.53 5.78 5.64
C THR A 106 -3.88 5.53 4.17
N ARG A 107 -3.48 4.36 3.64
CA ARG A 107 -3.87 3.94 2.28
C ARG A 107 -5.40 3.89 2.09
N ARG A 108 -6.17 3.62 3.15
CA ARG A 108 -7.65 3.65 3.10
C ARG A 108 -8.18 5.06 2.89
N GLN A 109 -7.61 6.03 3.58
CA GLN A 109 -7.95 7.46 3.44
C GLN A 109 -7.53 7.95 2.05
N ALA A 110 -6.31 7.62 1.59
CA ALA A 110 -5.85 7.94 0.24
C ALA A 110 -6.82 7.42 -0.83
N ARG A 111 -7.23 6.16 -0.71
CA ARG A 111 -8.22 5.56 -1.61
C ARG A 111 -9.57 6.29 -1.58
N GLN A 112 -10.00 6.77 -0.42
CA GLN A 112 -11.22 7.57 -0.30
C GLN A 112 -11.08 8.92 -1.00
N LEU A 113 -9.96 9.62 -0.80
CA LEU A 113 -9.69 10.89 -1.48
C LEU A 113 -9.71 10.73 -3.01
N VAL A 114 -9.10 9.68 -3.54
CA VAL A 114 -9.14 9.37 -4.98
C VAL A 114 -10.57 9.09 -5.43
N ASN A 115 -11.31 8.18 -4.78
CA ASN A 115 -12.68 7.84 -5.17
C ASN A 115 -13.64 9.04 -5.14
N HIS A 116 -13.43 9.98 -4.23
CA HIS A 116 -14.25 11.20 -4.13
C HIS A 116 -13.81 12.28 -5.13
N GLY A 117 -12.76 12.02 -5.93
CA GLY A 117 -12.32 12.92 -6.99
C GLY A 117 -11.62 14.19 -6.49
N HIS A 118 -10.91 14.08 -5.37
CA HIS A 118 -10.08 15.16 -4.83
C HIS A 118 -8.70 15.23 -5.47
N ILE A 119 -8.31 14.22 -6.23
CA ILE A 119 -6.96 14.05 -6.80
C ILE A 119 -6.98 14.32 -8.31
N LEU A 120 -5.94 15.01 -8.78
CA LEU A 120 -5.65 15.26 -10.18
C LEU A 120 -4.39 14.47 -10.57
N VAL A 121 -4.34 14.00 -11.81
CA VAL A 121 -3.13 13.46 -12.45
C VAL A 121 -2.93 14.27 -13.74
N ASP A 122 -1.76 14.90 -13.89
CA ASP A 122 -1.45 15.80 -15.01
C ASP A 122 -2.55 16.86 -15.24
N GLY A 123 -3.08 17.42 -14.14
CA GLY A 123 -4.16 18.42 -14.14
C GLY A 123 -5.56 17.87 -14.39
N GLN A 124 -5.72 16.59 -14.69
CA GLN A 124 -7.02 15.96 -14.95
C GLN A 124 -7.51 15.18 -13.72
N ARG A 125 -8.82 15.27 -13.45
CA ARG A 125 -9.44 14.53 -12.36
C ARG A 125 -9.43 13.03 -12.64
N VAL A 126 -8.84 12.26 -11.71
CA VAL A 126 -8.84 10.80 -11.74
C VAL A 126 -9.46 10.27 -10.43
N ASP A 127 -10.55 9.51 -10.54
CA ASP A 127 -11.28 8.91 -9.43
C ASP A 127 -11.12 7.38 -9.33
N ILE A 128 -10.14 6.83 -10.05
CA ILE A 128 -9.84 5.41 -10.10
C ILE A 128 -8.61 5.09 -9.23
N PRO A 129 -8.76 4.53 -8.00
CA PRO A 129 -7.63 4.23 -7.12
C PRO A 129 -6.61 3.25 -7.69
N SER A 130 -7.03 2.39 -8.63
CA SER A 130 -6.15 1.43 -9.30
C SER A 130 -5.45 1.98 -10.53
N TYR A 131 -5.61 3.26 -10.82
CA TYR A 131 -4.88 3.92 -11.89
C TYR A 131 -3.37 3.73 -11.68
N ARG A 132 -2.65 3.27 -12.71
CA ARG A 132 -1.21 3.03 -12.66
C ARG A 132 -0.49 4.25 -13.18
N LEU A 133 0.26 4.90 -12.31
CA LEU A 133 1.08 6.05 -12.66
C LEU A 133 2.35 5.60 -13.39
N LYS A 134 2.81 6.47 -14.28
CA LYS A 134 4.08 6.33 -15.01
C LYS A 134 5.06 7.41 -14.55
N PRO A 135 6.36 7.15 -14.61
CA PRO A 135 7.36 8.17 -14.35
C PRO A 135 7.11 9.45 -15.17
N GLY A 136 7.31 10.59 -14.54
CA GLY A 136 7.05 11.92 -15.12
C GLY A 136 5.66 12.48 -14.88
N GLN A 137 4.70 11.70 -14.40
CA GLN A 137 3.35 12.19 -14.13
C GLN A 137 3.28 12.98 -12.82
N THR A 138 2.49 14.05 -12.83
CA THR A 138 2.23 14.91 -11.67
C THR A 138 0.93 14.53 -10.99
N ILE A 139 0.94 14.53 -9.67
CA ILE A 139 -0.22 14.21 -8.81
C ILE A 139 -0.48 15.45 -7.96
N GLY A 140 -1.67 16.02 -8.06
CA GLY A 140 -2.04 17.20 -7.29
C GLY A 140 -3.39 17.05 -6.60
N VAL A 141 -3.64 17.93 -5.65
CA VAL A 141 -4.94 18.09 -5.01
C VAL A 141 -5.76 19.09 -5.76
N ARG A 142 -7.01 18.74 -6.08
CA ARG A 142 -7.97 19.64 -6.71
C ARG A 142 -8.12 20.91 -5.89
N GLU A 143 -8.14 22.09 -6.52
CA GLU A 143 -8.17 23.41 -5.87
C GLU A 143 -9.27 23.54 -4.80
N LYS A 144 -10.50 23.14 -5.13
CA LYS A 144 -11.63 23.13 -4.18
C LYS A 144 -11.41 22.22 -2.96
N SER A 145 -10.43 21.33 -3.01
CA SER A 145 -10.15 20.34 -1.95
C SER A 145 -8.88 20.65 -1.15
N ARG A 146 -8.12 21.68 -1.52
CA ARG A 146 -6.87 22.07 -0.82
C ARG A 146 -7.10 22.50 0.64
N ASN A 147 -8.29 23.00 0.93
CA ASN A 147 -8.65 23.47 2.27
C ASN A 147 -9.21 22.37 3.19
N LEU A 148 -9.24 21.13 2.75
CA LEU A 148 -9.71 20.02 3.60
C LEU A 148 -8.75 19.79 4.77
N ASP A 149 -9.24 19.88 6.01
CA ASP A 149 -8.47 19.69 7.24
C ASP A 149 -7.77 18.32 7.25
N ILE A 150 -8.43 17.29 6.73
CA ILE A 150 -7.91 15.94 6.61
C ILE A 150 -6.58 15.87 5.81
N ILE A 151 -6.46 16.69 4.74
CA ILE A 151 -5.26 16.75 3.90
C ILE A 151 -4.17 17.56 4.63
N LYS A 152 -4.52 18.72 5.20
CA LYS A 152 -3.58 19.56 5.95
C LYS A 152 -2.95 18.79 7.12
N GLU A 153 -3.77 18.16 7.94
CA GLU A 153 -3.30 17.32 9.04
C GLU A 153 -2.44 16.13 8.59
N ALA A 154 -2.71 15.56 7.41
CA ALA A 154 -1.91 14.46 6.89
C ALA A 154 -0.53 14.94 6.43
N VAL A 155 -0.47 16.07 5.74
CA VAL A 155 0.79 16.70 5.27
C VAL A 155 1.66 17.11 6.46
N GLU A 156 1.09 17.77 7.48
CA GLU A 156 1.81 18.15 8.70
C GLU A 156 2.37 16.94 9.46
N ALA A 157 1.66 15.81 9.46
CA ALA A 157 2.08 14.59 10.15
C ALA A 157 3.10 13.77 9.35
N THR A 158 3.37 14.12 8.09
CA THR A 158 4.26 13.35 7.22
C THR A 158 5.66 13.97 7.24
N ASN A 159 6.63 13.20 7.77
CA ASN A 159 8.03 13.65 7.89
C ASN A 159 8.95 13.07 6.80
N TYR A 160 8.45 12.19 5.96
CA TYR A 160 9.27 11.48 4.97
C TYR A 160 8.51 11.23 3.67
N THR A 161 9.10 11.65 2.58
CA THR A 161 8.68 11.31 1.22
C THR A 161 9.76 10.42 0.58
N PRO A 162 9.43 9.30 -0.03
CA PRO A 162 10.41 8.45 -0.71
C PRO A 162 11.11 9.16 -1.87
N ASP A 163 12.37 8.81 -2.13
CA ASP A 163 13.22 9.50 -3.12
C ASP A 163 12.73 9.39 -4.57
N TYR A 164 11.89 8.41 -4.88
CA TYR A 164 11.26 8.27 -6.20
C TYR A 164 10.05 9.20 -6.41
N LEU A 165 9.71 10.01 -5.38
CA LEU A 165 8.66 11.02 -5.40
C LEU A 165 9.25 12.38 -5.04
N THR A 166 8.79 13.43 -5.70
CA THR A 166 9.01 14.81 -5.26
C THR A 166 7.69 15.38 -4.77
N PHE A 167 7.71 16.21 -3.74
CA PHE A 167 6.50 16.79 -3.18
C PHE A 167 6.70 18.26 -2.83
N ASP A 168 5.81 19.11 -3.33
CA ASP A 168 5.69 20.53 -3.00
C ASP A 168 4.49 20.73 -2.08
N SER A 169 4.77 21.01 -0.81
CA SER A 169 3.74 21.19 0.23
C SER A 169 2.89 22.44 0.04
N GLU A 170 3.41 23.50 -0.60
CA GLU A 170 2.67 24.74 -0.82
C GLU A 170 1.62 24.56 -1.93
N LYS A 171 2.01 23.86 -3.00
CA LYS A 171 1.11 23.56 -4.11
C LYS A 171 0.24 22.33 -3.89
N LEU A 172 0.58 21.51 -2.89
CA LEU A 172 -0.01 20.18 -2.68
C LEU A 172 0.07 19.31 -3.95
N GLU A 173 1.24 19.36 -4.59
CA GLU A 173 1.54 18.65 -5.82
C GLU A 173 2.82 17.84 -5.67
N GLY A 174 2.84 16.65 -6.25
CA GLY A 174 4.01 15.80 -6.28
C GLY A 174 4.23 15.19 -7.67
N THR A 175 5.45 14.78 -7.96
CA THR A 175 5.79 14.12 -9.21
C THR A 175 6.32 12.73 -8.95
N PHE A 176 5.85 11.76 -9.74
CA PHE A 176 6.38 10.40 -9.75
C PHE A 176 7.61 10.37 -10.69
N SER A 177 8.82 10.56 -10.12
CA SER A 177 10.04 10.79 -10.90
C SER A 177 10.55 9.52 -11.60
N ARG A 178 10.57 8.40 -10.88
CA ARG A 178 11.06 7.10 -11.38
C ARG A 178 10.32 5.96 -10.71
N TYR A 179 10.49 4.74 -11.21
CA TYR A 179 10.04 3.57 -10.48
C TYR A 179 10.90 3.36 -9.22
N PRO A 180 10.31 2.87 -8.12
CA PRO A 180 11.06 2.59 -6.90
C PRO A 180 12.04 1.44 -7.11
N GLU A 181 13.19 1.54 -6.43
CA GLU A 181 14.15 0.45 -6.32
C GLU A 181 13.73 -0.52 -5.19
N ARG A 182 14.25 -1.76 -5.21
CA ARG A 182 13.92 -2.76 -4.17
C ARG A 182 14.26 -2.27 -2.75
N SER A 183 15.32 -1.49 -2.60
CA SER A 183 15.78 -0.91 -1.34
C SER A 183 14.79 0.08 -0.71
N GLU A 184 13.98 0.75 -1.53
CA GLU A 184 12.98 1.74 -1.12
C GLU A 184 11.62 1.11 -0.78
N LEU A 185 11.48 -0.18 -1.06
CA LEU A 185 10.25 -0.94 -0.83
C LEU A 185 10.24 -1.59 0.57
N PRO A 186 9.08 -1.99 1.11
CA PRO A 186 9.01 -2.60 2.43
C PRO A 186 9.94 -3.80 2.58
N ALA A 187 10.97 -3.68 3.42
CA ALA A 187 11.94 -4.73 3.70
C ALA A 187 11.31 -5.96 4.40
N GLU A 188 10.16 -5.77 5.04
CA GLU A 188 9.42 -6.81 5.78
C GLU A 188 8.81 -7.90 4.87
N ILE A 189 8.85 -7.70 3.55
CA ILE A 189 8.21 -8.58 2.58
C ILE A 189 9.25 -9.33 1.77
N THR A 190 9.12 -10.66 1.73
CA THR A 190 9.90 -11.54 0.88
C THR A 190 9.06 -11.95 -0.33
N GLU A 191 9.23 -11.23 -1.44
CA GLU A 191 8.45 -11.44 -2.67
C GLU A 191 8.67 -12.82 -3.30
N ALA A 192 9.83 -13.46 -3.08
CA ALA A 192 10.11 -14.81 -3.57
C ALA A 192 9.06 -15.83 -3.06
N PHE A 193 8.65 -15.74 -1.80
CA PHE A 193 7.60 -16.61 -1.25
C PHE A 193 6.25 -16.42 -1.91
N ILE A 194 5.97 -15.20 -2.40
CA ILE A 194 4.72 -14.90 -3.11
C ILE A 194 4.75 -15.50 -4.51
N VAL A 195 5.91 -15.41 -5.18
CA VAL A 195 6.12 -16.02 -6.50
C VAL A 195 5.97 -17.55 -6.39
N GLU A 196 6.62 -18.17 -5.42
CA GLU A 196 6.51 -19.61 -5.15
C GLU A 196 5.06 -20.03 -4.83
N PHE A 197 4.34 -19.22 -4.04
CA PHE A 197 2.93 -19.49 -3.71
C PHE A 197 2.03 -19.58 -4.95
N TYR A 198 2.24 -18.72 -5.94
CA TYR A 198 1.43 -18.69 -7.15
C TYR A 198 1.96 -19.58 -8.29
N SER A 199 3.16 -20.14 -8.15
CA SER A 199 3.78 -21.07 -9.13
C SER A 199 3.34 -22.52 -8.92
N ARG A 200 2.58 -22.79 -7.88
CA ARG A 200 2.02 -24.13 -7.56
C ARG A 200 0.81 -24.48 -8.41
#